data_8e575a01738003ad46c3436af28ee328
#
_entry.id   8e575a01738003ad46c3436af28ee328
#
_cell.length_a   1.000
_cell.length_b   1.000
_cell.length_c   1.000
_cell.angle_alpha   90.00
_cell.angle_beta   90.00
_cell.angle_gamma   90.00
#
_symmetry.space_group_name_H-M   'P 1'
#
loop_
_entity.id
_entity.type
_entity.pdbx_description
1 polymer ?
#
loop_
_entity_poly.entity_id
_entity_poly.type
_entity_poly.pdbx_seq_one_letter_code
_entity_poly.pdbx_strand_id
1 'polypeptide(L)'
;VIITELLWRVYNKNILKTVKTAVDRSTSIPYADTKRKRILVTAFALFVVGMTLAAVVYFSSRMSYMLNMHNVEVSQTIGSDLIHLQIQFTAAMLSLNVISIAILLLEYQYSSYENFLGELDAVTSVLGRRIFLNCCERSQKQYDLHTCTYGWFLFLDIDRFKMINDTLGHTAGDNVLKDVAAVLNRTFHDYGLTGRMGGDEFAVMIDKRTLHADELAAILDGFLAEIAPILQAPQKVSCSIGACRFSFPADIALLMEQTDTLLYKAKDNGRAGYVLGEYE
;
A
#
# COMPACT_ATOMS: atom_id res chain seq x y z
N VAL A 1 -13.02 1.27 23.29
CA VAL A 1 -11.74 1.89 23.67
C VAL A 1 -10.74 0.81 24.11
N ILE A 2 -11.09 -0.10 25.04
CA ILE A 2 -10.16 -1.14 25.56
C ILE A 2 -9.81 -2.18 24.48
N ILE A 3 -10.76 -2.60 23.66
CA ILE A 3 -10.53 -3.58 22.57
C ILE A 3 -9.70 -2.96 21.43
N THR A 4 -9.92 -1.70 21.10
CA THR A 4 -9.10 -0.97 20.10
C THR A 4 -7.68 -0.74 20.60
N GLU A 5 -7.50 -0.50 21.90
CA GLU A 5 -6.18 -0.32 22.51
C GLU A 5 -5.39 -1.63 22.64
N LEU A 6 -6.09 -2.75 22.91
CA LEU A 6 -5.48 -4.09 22.93
C LEU A 6 -5.08 -4.57 21.53
N LEU A 7 -5.94 -4.38 20.55
CA LEU A 7 -5.64 -4.64 19.14
C LEU A 7 -4.50 -3.74 18.66
N TRP A 8 -4.44 -2.48 19.10
CA TRP A 8 -3.36 -1.55 18.79
C TRP A 8 -2.03 -1.96 19.42
N ARG A 9 -2.00 -2.51 20.63
CA ARG A 9 -0.78 -3.00 21.31
C ARG A 9 -0.27 -4.33 20.76
N VAL A 10 -1.14 -5.22 20.32
CA VAL A 10 -0.78 -6.54 19.76
C VAL A 10 -0.31 -6.42 18.31
N TYR A 11 -0.85 -5.46 17.56
CA TYR A 11 -0.50 -5.22 16.13
C TYR A 11 0.71 -4.31 15.93
N ASN A 12 1.45 -4.06 17.03
CA ASN A 12 2.65 -3.65 17.11
C ASN A 12 3.77 -2.89 16.46
N LYS A 13 4.42 -2.18 17.21
CA LYS A 13 5.50 -1.18 17.07
C LYS A 13 6.49 -1.31 15.91
N ASN A 14 6.76 -2.49 15.38
CA ASN A 14 7.78 -2.66 14.34
C ASN A 14 7.19 -2.84 12.92
N ILE A 15 6.12 -3.61 12.75
CA ILE A 15 5.46 -3.80 11.44
C ILE A 15 4.78 -2.49 10.99
N LEU A 16 4.09 -1.79 11.92
CA LEU A 16 3.48 -0.49 11.62
C LEU A 16 4.52 0.60 11.30
N LYS A 17 5.71 0.56 11.89
CA LYS A 17 6.77 1.53 11.59
C LYS A 17 7.38 1.27 10.21
N THR A 18 7.59 0.01 9.83
CA THR A 18 8.08 -0.38 8.51
C THR A 18 7.00 -0.17 7.44
N VAL A 19 5.76 -0.56 7.74
CA VAL A 19 4.60 -0.35 6.86
C VAL A 19 4.25 1.14 6.77
N LYS A 20 4.27 1.89 7.86
CA LYS A 20 4.01 3.34 7.85
C LYS A 20 5.10 4.12 7.11
N THR A 21 6.37 3.74 7.22
CA THR A 21 7.44 4.34 6.41
C THR A 21 7.36 3.93 4.93
N ALA A 22 6.94 2.71 4.61
CA ALA A 22 6.66 2.31 3.24
C ALA A 22 5.41 3.03 2.69
N VAL A 23 4.37 3.19 3.51
CA VAL A 23 3.11 3.88 3.17
C VAL A 23 3.28 5.40 3.09
N ASP A 24 3.95 6.04 4.04
CA ASP A 24 4.23 7.49 3.99
C ASP A 24 5.14 7.84 2.80
N ARG A 25 5.91 6.87 2.30
CA ARG A 25 6.71 7.01 1.07
C ARG A 25 5.98 6.54 -0.20
N SER A 26 4.99 5.63 -0.09
CA SER A 26 4.13 5.18 -1.19
C SER A 26 2.82 5.97 -1.30
N THR A 27 2.63 7.05 -0.55
CA THR A 27 1.41 7.87 -0.51
C THR A 27 1.04 8.54 -1.83
N SER A 28 1.58 8.08 -2.91
CA SER A 28 1.04 8.25 -4.26
C SER A 28 0.29 7.01 -4.78
N ILE A 29 -0.38 6.24 -3.91
CA ILE A 29 -1.37 5.19 -4.28
C ILE A 29 -2.36 5.73 -5.32
N PRO A 30 -2.90 4.91 -6.26
CA PRO A 30 -3.54 5.35 -7.50
C PRO A 30 -4.50 6.50 -7.29
N TYR A 31 -3.99 7.70 -7.48
CA TYR A 31 -4.68 8.96 -7.24
C TYR A 31 -6.00 9.07 -8.02
N ALA A 32 -6.09 8.40 -9.17
CA ALA A 32 -7.29 8.43 -9.98
C ALA A 32 -8.46 7.64 -9.36
N ASP A 33 -8.22 6.46 -8.81
CA ASP A 33 -9.28 5.62 -8.25
C ASP A 33 -9.69 6.08 -6.85
N THR A 34 -8.73 6.49 -6.03
CA THR A 34 -8.98 7.14 -4.74
C THR A 34 -9.64 8.51 -4.91
N LYS A 35 -9.28 9.28 -5.94
CA LYS A 35 -9.92 10.58 -6.24
C LYS A 35 -11.38 10.39 -6.61
N ARG A 36 -11.71 9.40 -7.46
CA ARG A 36 -13.09 9.11 -7.86
C ARG A 36 -13.94 8.62 -6.69
N LYS A 37 -13.42 7.71 -5.87
CA LYS A 37 -14.07 7.23 -4.64
C LYS A 37 -14.26 8.37 -3.64
N ARG A 38 -13.25 9.22 -3.45
CA ARG A 38 -13.32 10.39 -2.57
C ARG A 38 -14.38 11.40 -3.02
N ILE A 39 -14.48 11.66 -4.30
CA ILE A 39 -15.52 12.52 -4.88
C ILE A 39 -16.91 11.92 -4.64
N LEU A 40 -17.09 10.61 -4.85
CA LEU A 40 -18.35 9.90 -4.61
C LEU A 40 -18.79 9.97 -3.14
N VAL A 41 -17.90 9.71 -2.21
CA VAL A 41 -18.17 9.79 -0.76
C VAL A 41 -18.53 11.22 -0.36
N THR A 42 -17.81 12.23 -0.87
CA THR A 42 -18.11 13.65 -0.58
C THR A 42 -19.45 14.09 -1.19
N ALA A 43 -19.74 13.67 -2.40
CA ALA A 43 -21.01 13.96 -3.07
C ALA A 43 -22.20 13.31 -2.33
N PHE A 44 -22.05 12.07 -1.88
CA PHE A 44 -23.06 11.38 -1.09
C PHE A 44 -23.29 12.05 0.28
N ALA A 45 -22.21 12.43 0.98
CA ALA A 45 -22.32 13.17 2.25
C ALA A 45 -23.05 14.50 2.07
N LEU A 46 -22.73 15.27 1.02
CA LEU A 46 -23.43 16.52 0.69
C LEU A 46 -24.91 16.28 0.35
N PHE A 47 -25.22 15.21 -0.36
CA PHE A 47 -26.60 14.83 -0.67
C PHE A 47 -27.39 14.50 0.60
N VAL A 48 -26.83 13.73 1.53
CA VAL A 48 -27.48 13.40 2.82
C VAL A 48 -27.75 14.67 3.63
N VAL A 49 -26.77 15.57 3.73
CA VAL A 49 -26.92 16.86 4.43
C VAL A 49 -28.01 17.72 3.77
N GLY A 50 -28.03 17.78 2.43
CA GLY A 50 -29.06 18.51 1.68
C GLY A 50 -30.49 17.96 1.92
N MET A 51 -30.64 16.65 1.90
CA MET A 51 -31.92 15.97 2.16
C MET A 51 -32.43 16.22 3.57
N THR A 52 -31.55 16.21 4.58
CA THR A 52 -31.94 16.48 5.96
C THR A 52 -32.31 17.94 6.17
N LEU A 53 -31.60 18.88 5.55
CA LEU A 53 -31.96 20.30 5.58
C LEU A 53 -33.34 20.52 4.94
N ALA A 54 -33.61 19.91 3.81
CA ALA A 54 -34.90 19.96 3.14
C ALA A 54 -36.03 19.37 4.04
N ALA A 55 -35.76 18.26 4.74
CA ALA A 55 -36.72 17.67 5.66
C ALA A 55 -37.04 18.57 6.86
N VAL A 56 -36.03 19.25 7.41
CA VAL A 56 -36.22 20.21 8.54
C VAL A 56 -37.05 21.41 8.07
N VAL A 57 -36.74 21.98 6.91
CA VAL A 57 -37.48 23.09 6.33
C VAL A 57 -38.92 22.69 6.01
N TYR A 58 -39.12 21.51 5.42
CA TYR A 58 -40.47 20.98 5.13
C TYR A 58 -41.28 20.77 6.41
N PHE A 59 -40.69 20.18 7.44
CA PHE A 59 -41.37 19.96 8.72
C PHE A 59 -41.78 21.27 9.39
N SER A 60 -40.88 22.27 9.42
CA SER A 60 -41.17 23.60 9.98
C SER A 60 -42.27 24.31 9.21
N SER A 61 -42.20 24.30 7.87
CA SER A 61 -43.22 24.91 7.00
C SER A 61 -44.59 24.25 7.16
N ARG A 62 -44.61 22.92 7.22
CA ARG A 62 -45.84 22.13 7.37
C ARG A 62 -46.50 22.38 8.72
N MET A 63 -45.70 22.47 9.80
CA MET A 63 -46.18 22.77 11.13
C MET A 63 -46.86 24.17 11.15
N SER A 64 -46.22 25.21 10.63
CA SER A 64 -46.77 26.57 10.51
C SER A 64 -48.06 26.61 9.69
N TYR A 65 -48.09 25.86 8.56
CA TYR A 65 -49.30 25.78 7.75
C TYR A 65 -50.48 25.14 8.50
N MET A 66 -50.27 24.06 9.24
CA MET A 66 -51.34 23.38 10.00
C MET A 66 -51.89 24.26 11.12
N LEU A 67 -51.04 24.99 11.83
CA LEU A 67 -51.47 25.92 12.85
C LEU A 67 -52.36 27.05 12.28
N ASN A 68 -51.99 27.58 11.12
CA ASN A 68 -52.77 28.63 10.44
C ASN A 68 -54.10 28.11 9.91
N MET A 69 -54.12 26.91 9.30
CA MET A 69 -55.34 26.34 8.74
C MET A 69 -56.42 26.03 9.77
N HIS A 70 -56.03 25.64 11.00
CA HIS A 70 -56.96 25.29 12.05
C HIS A 70 -57.28 26.45 13.00
N ASN A 71 -56.84 27.69 12.67
CA ASN A 71 -57.02 28.88 13.51
C ASN A 71 -56.73 28.64 15.00
N VAL A 72 -55.67 27.88 15.28
CA VAL A 72 -55.26 27.58 16.64
C VAL A 72 -54.61 28.81 17.25
N GLU A 73 -55.29 29.43 18.21
CA GLU A 73 -54.68 30.43 19.08
C GLU A 73 -53.57 29.81 19.87
N VAL A 74 -52.31 30.10 19.46
CA VAL A 74 -51.12 29.56 20.13
C VAL A 74 -50.91 30.33 21.41
N SER A 75 -51.30 29.73 22.58
CA SER A 75 -50.92 30.27 23.86
C SER A 75 -49.38 30.24 24.04
N GLN A 76 -48.83 31.10 24.89
CA GLN A 76 -47.37 31.13 25.12
C GLN A 76 -46.76 29.75 25.49
N THR A 77 -47.50 28.93 26.23
CA THR A 77 -47.08 27.56 26.62
C THR A 77 -47.00 26.63 25.42
N ILE A 78 -48.05 26.60 24.59
CA ILE A 78 -48.06 25.76 23.36
C ILE A 78 -46.97 26.22 22.39
N GLY A 79 -46.75 27.56 22.29
CA GLY A 79 -45.67 28.10 21.44
C GLY A 79 -44.28 27.65 21.88
N SER A 80 -44.01 27.64 23.20
CA SER A 80 -42.73 27.15 23.71
C SER A 80 -42.54 25.66 23.49
N ASP A 81 -43.56 24.83 23.66
CA ASP A 81 -43.53 23.39 23.48
C ASP A 81 -43.25 23.02 22.00
N LEU A 82 -43.86 23.75 21.07
CA LEU A 82 -43.60 23.58 19.62
C LEU A 82 -42.16 23.92 19.22
N ILE A 83 -41.62 25.00 19.82
CA ILE A 83 -40.22 25.38 19.57
C ILE A 83 -39.28 24.30 20.15
N HIS A 84 -39.55 23.80 21.36
CA HIS A 84 -38.76 22.72 21.94
C HIS A 84 -38.81 21.45 21.10
N LEU A 85 -39.96 21.06 20.58
CA LEU A 85 -40.12 19.92 19.69
C LEU A 85 -39.31 20.10 18.37
N GLN A 86 -39.34 21.28 17.80
CA GLN A 86 -38.59 21.62 16.59
C GLN A 86 -37.08 21.57 16.84
N ILE A 87 -36.61 22.07 17.97
CA ILE A 87 -35.20 22.00 18.35
C ILE A 87 -34.77 20.54 18.54
N GLN A 88 -35.57 19.72 19.22
CA GLN A 88 -35.29 18.30 19.45
C GLN A 88 -35.22 17.53 18.08
N PHE A 89 -36.18 17.78 17.19
CA PHE A 89 -36.19 17.18 15.85
C PHE A 89 -34.96 17.56 15.05
N THR A 90 -34.60 18.85 15.06
CA THR A 90 -33.40 19.33 14.35
C THR A 90 -32.13 18.74 14.92
N ALA A 91 -32.00 18.67 16.25
CA ALA A 91 -30.85 18.07 16.91
C ALA A 91 -30.73 16.56 16.62
N ALA A 92 -31.85 15.83 16.59
CA ALA A 92 -31.89 14.42 16.21
C ALA A 92 -31.43 14.20 14.75
N MET A 93 -31.88 15.04 13.83
CA MET A 93 -31.47 14.97 12.41
C MET A 93 -29.98 15.30 12.23
N LEU A 94 -29.46 16.29 12.96
CA LEU A 94 -28.05 16.63 12.94
C LEU A 94 -27.18 15.49 13.52
N SER A 95 -27.59 14.88 14.63
CA SER A 95 -26.87 13.75 15.19
C SER A 95 -26.84 12.54 14.27
N LEU A 96 -27.93 12.24 13.57
CA LEU A 96 -27.99 11.17 12.57
C LEU A 96 -27.02 11.44 11.40
N ASN A 97 -26.93 12.70 10.95
CA ASN A 97 -25.96 13.06 9.92
C ASN A 97 -24.51 12.84 10.36
N VAL A 98 -24.16 13.26 11.57
CA VAL A 98 -22.81 13.07 12.12
C VAL A 98 -22.47 11.59 12.20
N ILE A 99 -23.40 10.74 12.67
CA ILE A 99 -23.22 9.29 12.73
C ILE A 99 -23.05 8.72 11.31
N SER A 100 -23.88 9.11 10.35
CA SER A 100 -23.79 8.63 8.96
C SER A 100 -22.44 9.00 8.31
N ILE A 101 -21.98 10.22 8.50
CA ILE A 101 -20.68 10.69 8.01
C ILE A 101 -19.54 9.91 8.69
N ALA A 102 -19.63 9.69 10.01
CA ALA A 102 -18.62 8.90 10.72
C ALA A 102 -18.54 7.46 10.21
N ILE A 103 -19.68 6.80 9.96
CA ILE A 103 -19.72 5.44 9.37
C ILE A 103 -19.07 5.44 7.98
N LEU A 104 -19.43 6.40 7.12
CA LEU A 104 -18.84 6.50 5.78
C LEU A 104 -17.32 6.72 5.81
N LEU A 105 -16.83 7.52 6.75
CA LEU A 105 -15.39 7.74 6.91
C LEU A 105 -14.68 6.48 7.40
N LEU A 106 -15.29 5.73 8.33
CA LEU A 106 -14.76 4.46 8.81
C LEU A 106 -14.72 3.41 7.68
N GLU A 107 -15.79 3.30 6.91
CA GLU A 107 -15.86 2.38 5.76
C GLU A 107 -14.83 2.73 4.68
N TYR A 108 -14.65 4.02 4.42
CA TYR A 108 -13.60 4.50 3.50
C TYR A 108 -12.19 4.14 4.00
N GLN A 109 -11.91 4.35 5.29
CA GLN A 109 -10.63 3.97 5.90
C GLN A 109 -10.41 2.46 5.87
N TYR A 110 -11.45 1.68 6.20
CA TYR A 110 -11.39 0.22 6.20
C TYR A 110 -11.16 -0.34 4.79
N SER A 111 -11.88 0.15 3.78
CA SER A 111 -11.67 -0.23 2.38
C SER A 111 -10.28 0.13 1.86
N SER A 112 -9.73 1.27 2.28
CA SER A 112 -8.36 1.66 1.93
C SER A 112 -7.33 0.73 2.58
N TYR A 113 -7.59 0.30 3.82
CA TYR A 113 -6.73 -0.63 4.56
C TYR A 113 -6.76 -2.04 3.96
N GLU A 114 -7.94 -2.57 3.60
CA GLU A 114 -8.06 -3.88 2.93
C GLU A 114 -7.37 -3.89 1.56
N ASN A 115 -7.54 -2.82 0.77
CA ASN A 115 -6.83 -2.69 -0.50
C ASN A 115 -5.31 -2.70 -0.30
N PHE A 116 -4.81 -2.08 0.75
CA PHE A 116 -3.38 -2.06 1.08
C PHE A 116 -2.87 -3.44 1.54
N LEU A 117 -3.62 -4.17 2.38
CA LEU A 117 -3.24 -5.53 2.80
C LEU A 117 -3.21 -6.51 1.62
N GLY A 118 -4.08 -6.32 0.61
CA GLY A 118 -4.05 -7.08 -0.65
C GLY A 118 -2.91 -6.68 -1.60
N GLU A 119 -2.12 -5.67 -1.25
CA GLU A 119 -0.98 -5.17 -2.02
C GLU A 119 0.34 -5.87 -1.69
N LEU A 120 0.46 -6.43 -0.49
CA LEU A 120 1.61 -7.21 -0.08
C LEU A 120 1.45 -8.69 -0.46
N ASP A 121 2.58 -9.33 -0.78
CA ASP A 121 2.61 -10.77 -0.94
C ASP A 121 2.34 -11.46 0.40
N ALA A 122 1.39 -12.39 0.40
CA ALA A 122 0.89 -13.03 1.63
C ALA A 122 1.94 -13.87 2.38
N VAL A 123 2.97 -14.36 1.66
CA VAL A 123 4.04 -15.18 2.24
C VAL A 123 5.18 -14.30 2.74
N THR A 124 5.63 -13.35 1.94
CA THR A 124 6.88 -12.62 2.14
C THR A 124 6.72 -11.21 2.68
N SER A 125 5.50 -10.67 2.65
CA SER A 125 5.18 -9.30 3.10
C SER A 125 5.95 -8.18 2.38
N VAL A 126 6.59 -8.45 1.24
CA VAL A 126 7.06 -7.43 0.30
C VAL A 126 5.94 -7.10 -0.69
N LEU A 127 6.14 -6.09 -1.54
CA LEU A 127 5.12 -5.73 -2.54
C LEU A 127 4.82 -6.90 -3.48
N GLY A 128 3.55 -7.19 -3.71
CA GLY A 128 3.14 -8.13 -4.75
C GLY A 128 3.42 -7.55 -6.15
N ARG A 129 3.62 -8.43 -7.16
CA ARG A 129 3.99 -8.08 -8.54
C ARG A 129 3.23 -6.89 -9.10
N ARG A 130 1.90 -6.89 -9.00
CA ARG A 130 1.04 -5.84 -9.58
C ARG A 130 1.35 -4.47 -8.98
N ILE A 131 1.50 -4.40 -7.67
CA ILE A 131 1.75 -3.13 -6.99
C ILE A 131 3.17 -2.65 -7.19
N PHE A 132 4.14 -3.56 -7.14
CA PHE A 132 5.53 -3.24 -7.43
C PHE A 132 5.67 -2.57 -8.81
N LEU A 133 5.11 -3.17 -9.86
CA LEU A 133 5.15 -2.60 -11.21
C LEU A 133 4.44 -1.25 -11.30
N ASN A 134 3.27 -1.10 -10.69
CA ASN A 134 2.57 0.18 -10.63
C ASN A 134 3.40 1.28 -9.93
N CYS A 135 4.16 0.92 -8.89
CA CYS A 135 5.06 1.86 -8.22
C CYS A 135 6.25 2.23 -9.11
N CYS A 136 6.82 1.25 -9.81
CA CYS A 136 7.90 1.50 -10.77
C CYS A 136 7.46 2.46 -11.89
N GLU A 137 6.30 2.22 -12.52
CA GLU A 137 5.76 3.10 -13.56
C GLU A 137 5.51 4.53 -13.07
N ARG A 138 5.12 4.68 -11.79
CA ARG A 138 4.94 6.01 -11.21
C ARG A 138 6.24 6.72 -10.95
N SER A 139 7.23 6.01 -10.43
CA SER A 139 8.57 6.52 -10.28
C SER A 139 9.06 7.09 -11.60
N GLN A 140 8.87 6.37 -12.72
CA GLN A 140 9.22 6.86 -14.06
C GLN A 140 8.48 8.15 -14.46
N LYS A 141 7.20 8.29 -14.10
CA LYS A 141 6.39 9.49 -14.39
C LYS A 141 6.75 10.71 -13.53
N GLN A 142 7.42 10.48 -12.42
CA GLN A 142 7.83 11.51 -11.46
C GLN A 142 9.34 11.76 -11.47
N TYR A 143 10.02 11.38 -12.56
CA TYR A 143 11.48 11.45 -12.65
C TYR A 143 12.07 12.84 -12.38
N ASP A 144 11.35 13.92 -12.70
CA ASP A 144 11.78 15.30 -12.41
C ASP A 144 11.95 15.58 -10.90
N LEU A 145 11.32 14.75 -10.04
CA LEU A 145 11.38 14.85 -8.58
C LEU A 145 12.48 13.97 -7.99
N HIS A 146 13.15 13.15 -8.81
CA HIS A 146 14.22 12.27 -8.33
C HIS A 146 15.49 13.05 -8.00
N THR A 147 16.10 12.66 -6.91
CA THR A 147 17.41 13.18 -6.49
C THR A 147 18.57 12.45 -7.17
N CYS A 148 18.29 11.32 -7.84
CA CYS A 148 19.27 10.52 -8.57
C CYS A 148 19.15 10.73 -10.08
N THR A 149 20.28 10.70 -10.78
CA THR A 149 20.34 10.84 -12.24
C THR A 149 20.08 9.54 -12.97
N TYR A 150 20.35 8.41 -12.33
CA TYR A 150 20.08 7.06 -12.83
C TYR A 150 19.70 6.14 -11.69
N GLY A 151 18.98 5.06 -12.02
CA GLY A 151 18.56 4.02 -11.10
C GLY A 151 19.12 2.66 -11.49
N TRP A 152 18.78 1.65 -10.68
CA TRP A 152 19.03 0.25 -10.97
C TRP A 152 17.74 -0.54 -10.85
N PHE A 153 17.55 -1.47 -11.77
CA PHE A 153 16.49 -2.46 -11.70
C PHE A 153 17.12 -3.84 -11.58
N LEU A 154 16.69 -4.62 -10.59
CA LEU A 154 17.24 -5.91 -10.27
C LEU A 154 16.15 -6.98 -10.38
N PHE A 155 16.49 -8.12 -10.98
CA PHE A 155 15.77 -9.37 -10.81
C PHE A 155 16.63 -10.36 -10.03
N LEU A 156 15.99 -11.07 -9.11
CA LEU A 156 16.61 -12.07 -8.26
C LEU A 156 15.77 -13.34 -8.30
N ASP A 157 16.45 -14.48 -8.30
CA ASP A 157 15.83 -15.80 -8.27
C ASP A 157 16.59 -16.68 -7.25
N ILE A 158 15.86 -17.39 -6.39
CA ILE A 158 16.45 -18.28 -5.39
C ILE A 158 16.89 -19.55 -6.10
N ASP A 159 18.19 -19.77 -6.12
CA ASP A 159 18.77 -20.91 -6.83
C ASP A 159 18.25 -22.25 -6.31
N ARG A 160 17.78 -23.08 -7.25
CA ARG A 160 17.30 -24.43 -6.97
C ARG A 160 16.17 -24.49 -5.91
N PHE A 161 15.33 -23.48 -5.85
CA PHE A 161 14.23 -23.40 -4.88
C PHE A 161 13.29 -24.60 -4.92
N LYS A 162 13.01 -25.14 -6.11
CA LYS A 162 12.25 -26.38 -6.25
C LYS A 162 12.91 -27.55 -5.49
N MET A 163 14.22 -27.67 -5.53
CA MET A 163 14.93 -28.73 -4.80
C MET A 163 14.79 -28.56 -3.27
N ILE A 164 14.76 -27.33 -2.78
CA ILE A 164 14.49 -27.03 -1.36
C ILE A 164 13.09 -27.54 -0.99
N ASN A 165 12.07 -27.21 -1.79
CA ASN A 165 10.71 -27.71 -1.58
C ASN A 165 10.61 -29.24 -1.63
N ASP A 166 11.22 -29.84 -2.63
CA ASP A 166 11.17 -31.29 -2.86
C ASP A 166 11.89 -32.06 -1.72
N THR A 167 12.93 -31.47 -1.12
CA THR A 167 13.75 -32.11 -0.09
C THR A 167 13.25 -31.82 1.33
N LEU A 168 12.86 -30.59 1.64
CA LEU A 168 12.52 -30.10 2.99
C LEU A 168 11.02 -29.81 3.17
N GLY A 169 10.24 -29.91 2.10
CA GLY A 169 8.81 -29.61 2.08
C GLY A 169 8.49 -28.13 1.89
N HIS A 170 7.24 -27.86 1.45
CA HIS A 170 6.77 -26.50 1.12
C HIS A 170 6.84 -25.52 2.30
N THR A 171 6.60 -25.99 3.51
CA THR A 171 6.72 -25.14 4.71
C THR A 171 8.13 -24.60 4.91
N ALA A 172 9.15 -25.42 4.65
CA ALA A 172 10.54 -24.98 4.70
C ALA A 172 10.86 -23.99 3.58
N GLY A 173 10.34 -24.23 2.36
CA GLY A 173 10.45 -23.29 1.26
C GLY A 173 9.79 -21.93 1.57
N ASP A 174 8.60 -21.92 2.15
CA ASP A 174 7.92 -20.68 2.56
C ASP A 174 8.73 -19.90 3.61
N ASN A 175 9.41 -20.59 4.53
CA ASN A 175 10.30 -19.94 5.49
C ASN A 175 11.53 -19.34 4.79
N VAL A 176 12.14 -20.07 3.85
CA VAL A 176 13.24 -19.53 3.04
C VAL A 176 12.82 -18.28 2.28
N LEU A 177 11.63 -18.29 1.65
CA LEU A 177 11.07 -17.12 0.98
C LEU A 177 10.91 -15.92 1.92
N LYS A 178 10.39 -16.14 3.13
CA LYS A 178 10.23 -15.11 4.17
C LYS A 178 11.57 -14.51 4.59
N ASP A 179 12.53 -15.37 4.86
CA ASP A 179 13.84 -14.95 5.36
C ASP A 179 14.62 -14.20 4.28
N VAL A 180 14.64 -14.70 3.03
CA VAL A 180 15.26 -14.01 1.89
C VAL A 180 14.59 -12.65 1.66
N ALA A 181 13.26 -12.59 1.68
CA ALA A 181 12.51 -11.35 1.50
C ALA A 181 12.81 -10.34 2.63
N ALA A 182 12.96 -10.82 3.88
CA ALA A 182 13.29 -9.96 5.01
C ALA A 182 14.70 -9.37 4.87
N VAL A 183 15.69 -10.17 4.44
CA VAL A 183 17.04 -9.68 4.14
C VAL A 183 16.99 -8.68 2.99
N LEU A 184 16.32 -9.01 1.89
CA LEU A 184 16.20 -8.17 0.72
C LEU A 184 15.59 -6.81 1.06
N ASN A 185 14.49 -6.81 1.79
CA ASN A 185 13.81 -5.58 2.19
C ASN A 185 14.69 -4.73 3.12
N ARG A 186 15.40 -5.34 4.08
CA ARG A 186 16.32 -4.62 4.96
C ARG A 186 17.50 -4.02 4.20
N THR A 187 18.02 -4.73 3.23
CA THR A 187 19.14 -4.27 2.40
C THR A 187 18.76 -3.08 1.52
N PHE A 188 17.57 -3.12 0.91
CA PHE A 188 17.21 -2.15 -0.13
C PHE A 188 16.16 -1.11 0.25
N HIS A 189 15.55 -1.17 1.45
CA HIS A 189 14.45 -0.26 1.80
C HIS A 189 14.79 1.23 1.73
N ASP A 190 16.04 1.61 2.02
CA ASP A 190 16.50 3.00 1.94
C ASP A 190 16.86 3.43 0.51
N TYR A 191 17.06 2.48 -0.38
CA TYR A 191 17.44 2.73 -1.76
C TYR A 191 16.27 2.74 -2.74
N GLY A 192 15.21 1.98 -2.46
CA GLY A 192 14.11 1.85 -3.40
C GLY A 192 12.97 0.96 -2.93
N LEU A 193 12.42 0.20 -3.85
CA LEU A 193 11.27 -0.67 -3.68
C LEU A 193 11.68 -2.13 -3.86
N THR A 194 11.08 -3.02 -3.06
CA THR A 194 11.23 -4.48 -3.17
C THR A 194 9.88 -5.12 -3.45
N GLY A 195 9.84 -6.08 -4.37
CA GLY A 195 8.63 -6.83 -4.71
C GLY A 195 8.91 -8.29 -5.02
N ARG A 196 7.88 -9.14 -4.85
CA ARG A 196 7.89 -10.53 -5.29
C ARG A 196 7.16 -10.63 -6.62
N MET A 197 7.82 -11.21 -7.61
CA MET A 197 7.29 -11.31 -8.96
C MET A 197 6.47 -12.59 -9.18
N GLY A 198 6.78 -13.63 -8.41
CA GLY A 198 6.07 -14.91 -8.39
C GLY A 198 7.03 -16.03 -8.00
N GLY A 199 6.52 -17.13 -7.48
CA GLY A 199 7.35 -18.27 -7.09
C GLY A 199 8.50 -17.88 -6.17
N ASP A 200 9.72 -18.03 -6.66
CA ASP A 200 11.00 -17.73 -6.03
C ASP A 200 11.68 -16.46 -6.58
N GLU A 201 10.95 -15.69 -7.40
CA GLU A 201 11.46 -14.51 -8.08
C GLU A 201 11.12 -13.22 -7.32
N PHE A 202 12.11 -12.36 -7.14
CA PHE A 202 12.01 -11.03 -6.55
C PHE A 202 12.52 -9.96 -7.50
N ALA A 203 12.08 -8.72 -7.28
CA ALA A 203 12.58 -7.56 -7.99
C ALA A 203 12.87 -6.41 -7.03
N VAL A 204 13.85 -5.60 -7.39
CA VAL A 204 14.20 -4.37 -6.68
C VAL A 204 14.31 -3.24 -7.69
N MET A 205 13.73 -2.08 -7.36
CA MET A 205 13.97 -0.84 -8.10
C MET A 205 14.64 0.16 -7.17
N ILE A 206 15.85 0.58 -7.52
CA ILE A 206 16.63 1.59 -6.83
C ILE A 206 16.42 2.93 -7.53
N ASP A 207 15.69 3.83 -6.90
CA ASP A 207 15.26 5.11 -7.48
C ASP A 207 15.43 6.32 -6.52
N LYS A 208 15.90 6.08 -5.29
CA LYS A 208 16.03 7.13 -4.27
C LYS A 208 17.45 7.64 -4.11
N ARG A 209 18.43 6.90 -4.58
CA ARG A 209 19.85 7.22 -4.47
C ARG A 209 20.60 6.71 -5.67
N THR A 210 21.44 7.56 -6.25
CA THR A 210 22.40 7.16 -7.26
C THR A 210 23.47 6.28 -6.62
N LEU A 211 23.61 5.04 -7.13
CA LEU A 211 24.64 4.10 -6.71
C LEU A 211 25.58 3.80 -7.87
N HIS A 212 26.89 3.91 -7.65
CA HIS A 212 27.88 3.42 -8.59
C HIS A 212 27.90 1.89 -8.62
N ALA A 213 28.42 1.30 -9.70
CA ALA A 213 28.42 -0.15 -9.89
C ALA A 213 29.17 -0.89 -8.77
N ASP A 214 30.26 -0.33 -8.29
CA ASP A 214 31.08 -0.89 -7.17
C ASP A 214 30.32 -0.82 -5.84
N GLU A 215 29.55 0.24 -5.59
CA GLU A 215 28.73 0.38 -4.40
C GLU A 215 27.58 -0.67 -4.41
N LEU A 216 26.93 -0.83 -5.59
CA LEU A 216 25.91 -1.86 -5.75
C LEU A 216 26.49 -3.25 -5.59
N ALA A 217 27.66 -3.52 -6.21
CA ALA A 217 28.36 -4.80 -6.08
C ALA A 217 28.63 -5.15 -4.60
N ALA A 218 29.16 -4.21 -3.82
CA ALA A 218 29.40 -4.41 -2.40
C ALA A 218 28.11 -4.71 -1.60
N ILE A 219 27.00 -4.06 -1.96
CA ILE A 219 25.67 -4.31 -1.34
C ILE A 219 25.18 -5.72 -1.70
N LEU A 220 25.35 -6.14 -2.97
CA LEU A 220 24.93 -7.45 -3.45
C LEU A 220 25.78 -8.57 -2.82
N ASP A 221 27.09 -8.39 -2.67
CA ASP A 221 27.97 -9.32 -2.00
C ASP A 221 27.56 -9.49 -0.51
N GLY A 222 27.24 -8.39 0.16
CA GLY A 222 26.72 -8.41 1.53
C GLY A 222 25.38 -9.16 1.64
N PHE A 223 24.46 -8.91 0.71
CA PHE A 223 23.17 -9.60 0.62
C PHE A 223 23.36 -11.12 0.43
N LEU A 224 24.19 -11.54 -0.53
CA LEU A 224 24.46 -12.94 -0.81
C LEU A 224 25.12 -13.65 0.39
N ALA A 225 26.03 -12.98 1.08
CA ALA A 225 26.66 -13.49 2.29
C ALA A 225 25.64 -13.68 3.44
N GLU A 226 24.67 -12.77 3.56
CA GLU A 226 23.67 -12.80 4.62
C GLU A 226 22.59 -13.87 4.40
N ILE A 227 22.21 -14.15 3.14
CA ILE A 227 21.22 -15.21 2.85
C ILE A 227 21.81 -16.62 2.92
N ALA A 228 23.10 -16.79 2.70
CA ALA A 228 23.75 -18.10 2.63
C ALA A 228 23.51 -18.99 3.87
N PRO A 229 23.49 -18.49 5.11
CA PRO A 229 23.26 -19.29 6.31
C PRO A 229 21.77 -19.52 6.66
N ILE A 230 20.80 -19.09 5.85
CA ILE A 230 19.35 -19.27 6.12
C ILE A 230 19.01 -20.76 6.30
N LEU A 231 19.63 -21.64 5.50
CA LEU A 231 19.55 -23.08 5.71
C LEU A 231 20.87 -23.59 6.36
N GLN A 232 20.72 -24.55 7.25
CA GLN A 232 21.89 -25.20 7.89
C GLN A 232 22.63 -26.11 6.90
N ALA A 233 23.95 -26.21 7.06
CA ALA A 233 24.77 -27.09 6.25
C ALA A 233 24.23 -28.53 6.23
N PRO A 234 24.30 -29.25 5.09
CA PRO A 234 25.05 -28.88 3.87
C PRO A 234 24.31 -27.96 2.90
N GLN A 235 23.01 -27.69 3.10
CA GLN A 235 22.23 -26.81 2.24
C GLN A 235 22.58 -25.36 2.52
N LYS A 236 22.77 -24.59 1.46
CA LYS A 236 22.92 -23.13 1.51
C LYS A 236 21.90 -22.49 0.59
N VAL A 237 21.33 -21.38 1.03
CA VAL A 237 20.52 -20.56 0.16
C VAL A 237 21.45 -19.67 -0.67
N SER A 238 21.22 -19.64 -1.97
CA SER A 238 21.87 -18.69 -2.86
C SER A 238 20.86 -18.09 -3.82
N CYS A 239 21.19 -16.94 -4.38
CA CYS A 239 20.41 -16.27 -5.41
C CYS A 239 21.28 -15.95 -6.62
N SER A 240 20.68 -16.05 -7.80
CA SER A 240 21.20 -15.43 -9.02
C SER A 240 20.55 -14.08 -9.21
N ILE A 241 21.32 -13.06 -9.61
CA ILE A 241 20.85 -11.69 -9.72
C ILE A 241 21.26 -11.09 -11.05
N GLY A 242 20.29 -10.54 -11.79
CA GLY A 242 20.53 -9.61 -12.91
C GLY A 242 20.29 -8.19 -12.41
N ALA A 243 21.18 -7.26 -12.70
CA ALA A 243 21.03 -5.85 -12.34
C ALA A 243 21.31 -4.96 -13.55
N CYS A 244 20.33 -4.15 -13.94
CA CYS A 244 20.38 -3.25 -15.09
C CYS A 244 20.36 -1.80 -14.64
N ARG A 245 21.39 -1.01 -14.97
CA ARG A 245 21.43 0.43 -14.76
C ARG A 245 20.58 1.12 -15.82
N PHE A 246 19.76 2.09 -15.42
CA PHE A 246 18.94 2.86 -16.35
C PHE A 246 18.92 4.34 -16.00
N SER A 247 18.73 5.19 -17.00
CA SER A 247 18.45 6.62 -16.81
C SER A 247 16.95 6.87 -16.82
N PHE A 248 16.49 7.84 -16.06
CA PHE A 248 15.08 8.24 -16.06
C PHE A 248 14.76 9.15 -17.26
N PRO A 249 13.55 9.01 -17.89
CA PRO A 249 12.61 7.90 -17.74
C PRO A 249 13.04 6.68 -18.57
N ALA A 250 12.66 5.48 -18.10
CA ALA A 250 12.88 4.24 -18.84
C ALA A 250 11.55 3.49 -19.04
N ASP A 251 11.42 2.71 -20.09
CA ASP A 251 10.30 1.79 -20.28
C ASP A 251 10.49 0.58 -19.36
N ILE A 252 9.58 0.41 -18.41
CA ILE A 252 9.65 -0.66 -17.40
C ILE A 252 9.60 -2.06 -18.05
N ALA A 253 8.83 -2.24 -19.13
CA ALA A 253 8.71 -3.55 -19.77
C ALA A 253 10.02 -3.96 -20.46
N LEU A 254 10.66 -3.04 -21.19
CA LEU A 254 11.95 -3.27 -21.82
C LEU A 254 13.07 -3.44 -20.78
N LEU A 255 13.03 -2.64 -19.72
CA LEU A 255 13.98 -2.74 -18.62
C LEU A 255 13.91 -4.11 -17.91
N MET A 256 12.70 -4.63 -17.73
CA MET A 256 12.48 -5.98 -17.19
C MET A 256 13.08 -7.04 -18.12
N GLU A 257 12.85 -6.96 -19.42
CA GLU A 257 13.36 -7.92 -20.40
C GLU A 257 14.91 -7.95 -20.43
N GLN A 258 15.54 -6.78 -20.41
CA GLN A 258 17.00 -6.68 -20.36
C GLN A 258 17.55 -7.22 -19.03
N THR A 259 16.88 -6.92 -17.91
CA THR A 259 17.28 -7.41 -16.59
C THR A 259 17.14 -8.93 -16.47
N ASP A 260 16.08 -9.51 -17.06
CA ASP A 260 15.90 -10.96 -17.13
C ASP A 260 17.02 -11.65 -17.91
N THR A 261 17.45 -11.02 -19.01
CA THR A 261 18.63 -11.48 -19.77
C THR A 261 19.91 -11.50 -18.92
N LEU A 262 20.10 -10.51 -18.06
CA LEU A 262 21.24 -10.48 -17.12
C LEU A 262 21.12 -11.54 -16.03
N LEU A 263 19.91 -11.76 -15.50
CA LEU A 263 19.64 -12.85 -14.56
C LEU A 263 19.95 -14.22 -15.17
N TYR A 264 19.52 -14.43 -16.42
CA TYR A 264 19.85 -15.66 -17.14
C TYR A 264 21.36 -15.87 -17.24
N LYS A 265 22.13 -14.81 -17.61
CA LYS A 265 23.60 -14.88 -17.64
C LYS A 265 24.19 -15.22 -16.26
N ALA A 266 23.65 -14.68 -15.15
CA ALA A 266 24.09 -15.03 -13.82
C ALA A 266 23.87 -16.52 -13.49
N LYS A 267 22.71 -17.06 -13.91
CA LYS A 267 22.43 -18.51 -13.78
C LYS A 267 23.39 -19.37 -14.60
N ASP A 268 23.72 -18.96 -15.82
CA ASP A 268 24.66 -19.68 -16.70
C ASP A 268 26.11 -19.59 -16.21
N ASN A 269 26.51 -18.50 -15.56
CA ASN A 269 27.85 -18.31 -14.97
C ASN A 269 28.09 -19.16 -13.71
N GLY A 270 27.16 -20.04 -13.34
CA GLY A 270 27.34 -20.97 -12.21
C GLY A 270 26.44 -20.66 -11.02
N ARG A 271 25.55 -19.68 -11.12
CA ARG A 271 24.63 -19.23 -10.04
C ARG A 271 25.36 -18.57 -8.85
N ALA A 272 24.64 -18.34 -7.75
CA ALA A 272 25.17 -17.77 -6.51
C ALA A 272 25.99 -16.48 -6.74
N GLY A 273 25.47 -15.58 -7.56
CA GLY A 273 26.17 -14.36 -7.95
C GLY A 273 25.30 -13.42 -8.77
N TYR A 274 25.91 -12.39 -9.33
CA TYR A 274 25.19 -11.37 -10.08
C TYR A 274 25.89 -10.98 -11.38
N VAL A 275 25.10 -10.41 -12.30
CA VAL A 275 25.59 -9.78 -13.54
C VAL A 275 25.04 -8.36 -13.60
N LEU A 276 25.92 -7.37 -13.75
CA LEU A 276 25.58 -5.98 -13.95
C LEU A 276 25.56 -5.64 -15.43
N GLY A 277 24.63 -4.80 -15.86
CA GLY A 277 24.53 -4.29 -17.24
C GLY A 277 23.92 -2.90 -17.27
N GLU A 278 23.84 -2.35 -18.46
CA GLU A 278 23.23 -1.04 -18.70
C GLU A 278 22.06 -1.19 -19.67
N TYR A 279 21.02 -0.36 -19.43
CA TYR A 279 19.86 -0.25 -20.30
C TYR A 279 20.26 0.52 -21.57
N GLU A 280 20.05 -0.10 -22.74
CA GLU A 280 20.29 0.47 -24.05
C GLU A 280 19.03 1.07 -24.68
#